data_f689ba935789d3a07e268deb0cb63a4e
#
_entry.id   f689ba935789d3a07e268deb0cb63a4e
#
_cell.length_a   1.000
_cell.length_b   1.000
_cell.length_c   1.000
_cell.angle_alpha   90.00
_cell.angle_beta   90.00
_cell.angle_gamma   90.00
#
_symmetry.space_group_name_H-M   'P 1'
#
loop_
_entity.id
_entity.type
_entity.pdbx_description
1 polymer ?
#
loop_
_entity_poly.entity_id
_entity_poly.type
_entity_poly.pdbx_seq_one_letter_code
_entity_poly.pdbx_strand_id
1 'polypeptide(L)' 'MGQLTRNEVFTLAVQKYSDAVYRAAIHNSRCTADAEDVVQDVYEKLLHYNGTFESEEHLKAWLLRVPSTAAGT' A
#
# COMPACT_ATOMS: atom_id res chain seq x y z
N MET A 1 16.49 -1.45 17.23
CA MET A 1 16.01 -1.19 16.38
C MET A 1 14.62 -1.26 16.32
N GLY A 2 13.91 -0.63 16.12
CA GLY A 2 12.59 -0.64 16.31
C GLY A 2 11.76 -0.74 15.12
N GLN A 3 10.50 -0.55 15.34
CA GLN A 3 9.52 -0.56 14.29
C GLN A 3 9.58 0.78 13.56
N LEU A 4 9.02 0.80 12.37
CA LEU A 4 8.91 2.04 11.62
C LEU A 4 7.91 2.97 12.29
N THR A 5 8.22 4.25 12.33
CA THR A 5 7.26 5.23 12.83
C THR A 5 6.18 5.47 11.78
N ARG A 6 5.09 6.10 12.21
CA ARG A 6 4.01 6.41 11.30
C ARG A 6 4.47 7.31 10.16
N ASN A 7 5.28 8.32 10.48
CA ASN A 7 5.81 9.19 9.44
C ASN A 7 6.69 8.43 8.46
N GLU A 8 7.51 7.52 8.97
CA GLU A 8 8.36 6.72 8.09
C GLU A 8 7.52 5.84 7.18
N VAL A 9 6.49 5.23 7.74
CA VAL A 9 5.60 4.36 6.95
C VAL A 9 4.97 5.14 5.81
N PHE A 10 4.41 6.30 6.09
CA PHE A 10 3.77 7.10 5.05
C PHE A 10 4.78 7.62 4.04
N THR A 11 5.95 8.07 4.51
CA THR A 11 6.97 8.56 3.61
C THR A 11 7.41 7.47 2.64
N LEU A 12 7.67 6.28 3.16
CA LEU A 12 8.08 5.16 2.31
C LEU A 12 6.96 4.76 1.35
N ALA A 13 5.74 4.69 1.86
CA ALA A 13 4.62 4.27 1.04
C ALA A 13 4.37 5.23 -0.12
N VAL A 14 4.49 6.52 0.14
CA VAL A 14 4.19 7.52 -0.87
C VAL A 14 5.37 7.75 -1.80
N GLN A 15 6.59 7.76 -1.27
CA GLN A 15 7.75 8.13 -2.08
C GLN A 15 8.47 6.94 -2.67
N LYS A 16 8.63 5.87 -1.91
CA LYS A 16 9.43 4.75 -2.37
C LYS A 16 8.59 3.67 -3.03
N TYR A 17 7.42 3.41 -2.49
CA TYR A 17 6.61 2.28 -2.95
C TYR A 17 5.38 2.68 -3.74
N SER A 18 5.22 3.96 -4.07
CA SER A 18 4.04 4.38 -4.82
C SER A 18 3.99 3.70 -6.19
N ASP A 19 5.12 3.59 -6.87
CA ASP A 19 5.16 2.92 -8.17
C ASP A 19 4.73 1.46 -8.05
N ALA A 20 5.26 0.77 -7.03
CA ALA A 20 4.93 -0.63 -6.84
C ALA A 20 3.45 -0.81 -6.53
N VAL A 21 2.90 0.08 -5.70
CA VAL A 21 1.48 0.03 -5.38
C VAL A 21 0.64 0.29 -6.62
N TYR A 22 1.03 1.27 -7.42
CA TYR A 22 0.30 1.60 -8.63
C TYR A 22 0.34 0.45 -9.62
N ARG A 23 1.50 -0.18 -9.79
CA ARG A 23 1.61 -1.32 -10.68
C ARG A 23 0.74 -2.49 -10.22
N ALA A 24 0.74 -2.74 -8.92
CA ALA A 24 -0.10 -3.80 -8.38
C ALA A 24 -1.58 -3.47 -8.60
N ALA A 25 -1.94 -2.20 -8.44
CA ALA A 25 -3.31 -1.77 -8.67
C ALA A 25 -3.71 -1.96 -10.13
N ILE A 26 -2.82 -1.61 -11.06
CA ILE A 26 -3.11 -1.79 -12.48
C ILE A 26 -3.29 -3.26 -12.81
N HIS A 27 -2.47 -4.13 -12.23
CA HIS A 27 -2.59 -5.56 -12.46
C HIS A 27 -3.94 -6.09 -12.04
N ASN A 28 -4.56 -5.48 -11.04
CA ASN A 28 -5.81 -5.95 -10.49
C ASN A 28 -6.99 -5.10 -10.92
N SER A 29 -6.81 -4.25 -11.93
CA SER A 29 -7.84 -3.33 -12.36
C SER A 29 -8.01 -3.41 -13.86
N ARG A 30 -9.15 -2.94 -14.33
CA ARG A 30 -9.45 -2.97 -15.76
C ARG A 30 -9.00 -1.73 -16.48
N CYS A 31 -8.93 -0.62 -15.78
CA CYS A 31 -8.54 0.64 -16.40
C CYS A 31 -7.82 1.50 -15.39
N THR A 32 -7.27 2.62 -15.90
CA THR A 32 -6.49 3.51 -15.08
C THR A 32 -7.31 4.10 -13.93
N ALA A 33 -8.57 4.43 -14.20
CA ALA A 33 -9.43 5.01 -13.18
C ALA A 33 -9.63 4.04 -12.03
N ASP A 34 -9.84 2.75 -12.35
CA ASP A 34 -9.98 1.75 -11.32
C ASP A 34 -8.69 1.60 -10.53
N ALA A 35 -7.55 1.66 -11.22
CA ALA A 35 -6.27 1.54 -10.55
C ALA A 35 -6.07 2.67 -9.55
N GLU A 36 -6.45 3.89 -9.93
CA GLU A 36 -6.33 5.02 -9.03
C GLU A 36 -7.20 4.85 -7.79
N ASP A 37 -8.39 4.31 -7.96
CA ASP A 37 -9.27 4.04 -6.83
C ASP A 37 -8.64 3.02 -5.90
N VAL A 38 -8.03 1.99 -6.45
CA VAL A 38 -7.38 0.97 -5.65
C VAL A 38 -6.21 1.58 -4.88
N VAL A 39 -5.42 2.43 -5.52
CA VAL A 39 -4.29 3.08 -4.85
C VAL A 39 -4.80 3.93 -3.69
N GLN A 40 -5.85 4.70 -3.91
CA GLN A 40 -6.41 5.49 -2.82
C GLN A 40 -6.90 4.62 -1.69
N ASP A 41 -7.54 3.52 -2.03
CA ASP A 41 -8.04 2.59 -1.02
C ASP A 41 -6.90 2.04 -0.18
N VAL A 42 -5.78 1.71 -0.82
CA VAL A 42 -4.62 1.21 -0.10
C VAL A 42 -4.12 2.24 0.91
N TYR A 43 -4.01 3.50 0.49
CA TYR A 43 -3.53 4.54 1.38
C TYR A 43 -4.52 4.83 2.49
N GLU A 44 -5.82 4.75 2.22
CA GLU A 44 -6.83 4.91 3.26
C GLU A 44 -6.71 3.80 4.29
N LYS A 45 -6.54 2.58 3.84
CA LYS A 45 -6.39 1.47 4.77
C LYS A 45 -5.13 1.62 5.60
N LEU A 46 -4.06 2.13 4.98
CA LEU A 46 -2.83 2.38 5.71
C LEU A 46 -3.04 3.44 6.78
N LEU A 47 -3.80 4.47 6.46
CA LEU A 47 -4.09 5.54 7.40
C LEU A 47 -4.82 5.02 8.62
N HIS A 48 -5.71 4.07 8.45
CA HIS A 48 -6.50 3.51 9.54
C HIS A 48 -5.90 2.25 10.13
N TYR A 49 -4.74 1.85 9.67
CA TYR A 49 -4.09 0.65 10.15
C TYR A 49 -3.54 0.87 11.54
N ASN A 50 -3.94 0.02 12.49
CA ASN A 50 -3.51 0.17 13.87
C ASN A 50 -2.28 -0.64 14.21
N GLY A 51 -1.84 -1.49 13.32
CA GLY A 51 -0.65 -2.30 13.57
C GLY A 51 0.62 -1.52 13.32
N THR A 52 1.73 -2.20 13.51
CA THR A 52 3.04 -1.62 13.26
C THR A 52 3.78 -2.47 12.23
N PHE A 53 4.77 -1.86 11.61
CA PHE A 53 5.59 -2.56 10.62
C PHE A 53 6.99 -2.70 11.18
N GLU A 54 7.49 -3.92 11.18
CA GLU A 54 8.80 -4.20 11.75
C GLU A 54 9.94 -3.78 10.83
N SER A 55 9.67 -3.72 9.54
CA SER A 55 10.71 -3.39 8.57
C SER A 55 10.07 -2.89 7.29
N GLU A 56 10.92 -2.37 6.38
CA GLU A 56 10.45 -1.95 5.07
C GLU A 56 9.85 -3.11 4.30
N GLU A 57 10.46 -4.28 4.43
CA GLU A 57 9.95 -5.44 3.72
C GLU A 57 8.54 -5.80 4.18
N HIS A 58 8.30 -5.67 5.47
CA HIS A 58 6.98 -5.92 6.02
C HIS A 58 5.97 -4.92 5.41
N LEU A 59 6.34 -3.66 5.36
CA LEU A 59 5.49 -2.63 4.79
C LEU A 59 5.25 -2.90 3.30
N LYS A 60 6.30 -3.22 2.57
CA LYS A 60 6.17 -3.50 1.15
C LYS A 60 5.22 -4.68 0.91
N ALA A 61 5.37 -5.74 1.68
CA ALA A 61 4.51 -6.91 1.53
C ALA A 61 3.06 -6.54 1.79
N TRP A 62 2.83 -5.72 2.82
CA TRP A 62 1.47 -5.29 3.13
C TRP A 62 0.89 -4.45 2.00
N LEU A 63 1.68 -3.50 1.50
CA LEU A 63 1.20 -2.62 0.43
C LEU A 63 0.86 -3.38 -0.85
N LEU A 64 1.64 -4.40 -1.16
CA LEU A 64 1.40 -5.17 -2.38
C LEU A 64 0.29 -6.19 -2.21
N ARG A 65 0.01 -6.59 -0.97
CA ARG A 65 -1.05 -7.56 -0.72
C ARG A 65 -2.44 -6.92 -0.74
N VAL A 66 -2.55 -5.71 -0.22
CA VAL A 66 -3.85 -5.05 -0.08
C VAL A 66 -4.58 -4.90 -1.41
N PRO A 67 -3.92 -4.44 -2.50
CA PRO A 67 -4.63 -4.33 -3.77
C PRO A 67 -5.21 -5.66 -4.23
N SER A 68 -4.46 -6.75 -4.09
CA SER A 68 -4.96 -8.06 -4.47
C SER A 68 -6.17 -8.46 -3.65
N THR A 69 -6.08 -8.22 -2.35
CA THR A 69 -7.19 -8.56 -1.47
C THR A 69 -8.43 -7.75 -1.81
N ALA A 70 -8.25 -6.47 -2.07
CA ALA A 70 -9.38 -5.61 -2.42
C ALA A 70 -10.03 -6.09 -3.71
N ALA A 71 -9.22 -6.46 -4.68
CA ALA A 71 -9.75 -6.93 -5.96
C ALA A 71 -10.45 -8.28 -5.81
N GLY A 72 -10.06 -9.06 -4.82
CA GLY A 72 -10.62 -10.37 -4.63
C GLY A 72 -11.97 -10.38 -3.95
N THR A 73 -12.36 -9.28 -3.41
CA THR A 73 -13.66 -9.20 -2.78
C THR A 73 -14.62 -8.42 -3.67
#